data_1704f95cabb6df77f56ee53ba902cbd9
#
_entry.id   1704f95cabb6df77f56ee53ba902cbd9
#
_cell.length_a   1.000
_cell.length_b   1.000
_cell.length_c   1.000
_cell.angle_alpha   90.00
_cell.angle_beta   90.00
_cell.angle_gamma   90.00
#
_symmetry.space_group_name_H-M   'P 1'
#
loop_
_entity.id
_entity.type
_entity.pdbx_description
1 polymer ?
#
loop_
_entity_poly.entity_id
_entity_poly.type
_entity_poly.pdbx_seq_one_letter_code
_entity_poly.pdbx_strand_id
1 'polypeptide(L)'
;MLFPVKRLIIENTGYKRDISLRTMYINSSSIASITDYDGATEFLLRENSDLQDKSFSLIKLNNIADDIIALGSAQQIYSTVREHKTGKHLLHD
;
A
#
# COMPACT_ATOMS: atom_id res chain seq x y z
N MET A 1 -8.67 11.64 -8.23
CA MET A 1 -9.20 11.45 -6.88
C MET A 1 -8.16 10.77 -6.00
N LEU A 2 -7.96 11.30 -4.81
CA LEU A 2 -7.01 10.75 -3.86
C LEU A 2 -7.67 9.76 -2.91
N PHE A 3 -6.98 8.67 -2.62
CA PHE A 3 -7.44 7.72 -1.61
C PHE A 3 -6.25 7.31 -0.74
N PRO A 4 -6.48 6.96 0.53
CA PRO A 4 -5.39 6.65 1.45
C PRO A 4 -4.96 5.19 1.34
N VAL A 5 -3.65 4.96 1.48
CA VAL A 5 -3.08 3.62 1.69
C VAL A 5 -2.12 3.70 2.85
N LYS A 6 -1.87 2.57 3.50
CA LYS A 6 -0.85 2.47 4.52
C LYS A 6 0.41 1.93 3.86
N ARG A 7 1.38 2.79 3.63
CA ARG A 7 2.63 2.42 2.97
C ARG A 7 3.61 1.83 3.97
N LEU A 8 4.24 0.74 3.58
CA LEU A 8 5.30 0.12 4.37
C LEU A 8 6.58 0.93 4.20
N ILE A 9 7.13 1.42 5.30
CA ILE A 9 8.37 2.19 5.32
C ILE A 9 9.40 1.42 6.11
N ILE A 10 10.58 1.25 5.53
CA ILE A 10 11.71 0.58 6.15
C ILE A 10 12.87 1.56 6.19
N GLU A 11 13.28 1.93 7.39
CA GLU A 11 14.39 2.86 7.58
C GLU A 11 15.55 2.15 8.29
N ASN A 12 16.75 2.34 7.78
CA ASN A 12 17.95 1.81 8.40
C ASN A 12 18.56 2.89 9.31
N THR A 13 18.59 2.61 10.60
CA THR A 13 19.16 3.54 11.58
C THR A 13 20.31 2.84 12.33
N GLY A 14 21.49 2.83 11.73
CA GLY A 14 22.64 2.14 12.30
C GLY A 14 22.47 0.63 12.26
N TYR A 15 22.33 -0.01 13.42
CA TYR A 15 22.17 -1.47 13.49
C TYR A 15 20.73 -1.94 13.40
N LYS A 16 19.78 -1.02 13.43
CA LYS A 16 18.36 -1.37 13.45
C LYS A 16 17.68 -1.00 12.16
N ARG A 17 16.65 -1.76 11.83
CA ARG A 17 15.72 -1.40 10.79
C ARG A 17 14.40 -1.06 11.45
N ASP A 18 13.96 0.16 11.26
CA ASP A 18 12.65 0.59 11.73
C ASP A 18 11.62 0.33 10.65
N ILE A 19 10.61 -0.46 11.00
CA ILE A 19 9.56 -0.83 10.08
C ILE A 19 8.28 -0.17 10.58
N SER A 20 7.65 0.61 9.72
CA SER A 20 6.44 1.33 10.09
C SER A 20 5.47 1.41 8.93
N LEU A 21 4.24 1.79 9.24
CA LEU A 21 3.22 2.07 8.24
C LEU A 21 2.91 3.56 8.29
N ARG A 22 2.90 4.21 7.13
CA ARG A 22 2.55 5.62 7.03
C ARG A 22 1.43 5.81 6.03
N THR A 23 0.50 6.66 6.37
CA THR A 23 -0.59 6.97 5.45
C THR A 23 -0.05 7.79 4.29
N MET A 24 -0.39 7.33 3.09
CA MET A 24 -0.04 8.01 1.85
C MET A 24 -1.30 8.14 1.01
N TYR A 25 -1.51 9.31 0.41
CA TYR A 25 -2.65 9.54 -0.47
C TYR A 25 -2.20 9.41 -1.91
N ILE A 26 -2.88 8.53 -2.64
CA ILE A 26 -2.53 8.22 -4.03
C ILE A 26 -3.68 8.65 -4.93
N ASN A 27 -3.34 9.26 -6.06
CA ASN A 27 -4.34 9.59 -7.08
C ASN A 27 -4.68 8.31 -7.85
N SER A 28 -5.95 7.94 -7.84
CA SER A 28 -6.41 6.71 -8.48
C SER A 28 -6.08 6.66 -9.97
N SER A 29 -6.07 7.81 -10.63
CA SER A 29 -5.75 7.87 -12.07
C SER A 29 -4.27 7.64 -12.37
N SER A 30 -3.42 7.66 -11.35
CA SER A 30 -1.99 7.44 -11.52
C SER A 30 -1.57 5.99 -11.36
N ILE A 31 -2.50 5.11 -11.00
CA ILE A 31 -2.18 3.70 -10.75
C ILE A 31 -2.06 2.95 -12.07
N ALA A 32 -0.91 2.31 -12.28
CA ALA A 32 -0.70 1.43 -13.43
C ALA A 32 -1.10 0.00 -13.12
N SER A 33 -0.76 -0.50 -11.93
CA SER A 33 -1.13 -1.85 -11.52
C SER A 33 -1.11 -2.00 -10.01
N ILE A 34 -1.89 -2.97 -9.53
CA ILE A 34 -1.92 -3.39 -8.14
C ILE A 34 -1.81 -4.91 -8.13
N THR A 35 -0.78 -5.45 -7.46
CA THR A 35 -0.58 -6.89 -7.38
C THR A 35 -0.31 -7.31 -5.95
N ASP A 36 -0.69 -8.55 -5.59
CA ASP A 36 -0.32 -9.08 -4.29
C ASP A 36 1.20 -9.20 -4.21
N TYR A 37 1.75 -8.94 -3.02
CA TYR A 37 3.19 -8.93 -2.83
C TYR A 37 3.59 -9.74 -1.60
N ASP A 38 4.15 -10.93 -1.83
CA ASP A 38 4.54 -11.84 -0.77
C ASP A 38 5.94 -11.54 -0.21
N GLY A 39 6.74 -10.80 -0.95
CA GLY A 39 8.10 -10.47 -0.53
C GLY A 39 8.15 -9.70 0.79
N ALA A 40 7.15 -8.87 1.03
CA ALA A 40 7.07 -8.14 2.30
C ALA A 40 6.86 -9.09 3.47
N THR A 41 6.02 -10.11 3.30
CA THR A 41 5.72 -11.08 4.35
C THR A 41 6.99 -11.82 4.77
N GLU A 42 7.78 -12.29 3.81
CA GLU A 42 9.02 -12.98 4.10
C GLU A 42 10.02 -12.09 4.85
N PHE A 43 10.14 -10.86 4.40
CA PHE A 43 11.02 -9.89 5.04
C PHE A 43 10.59 -9.63 6.47
N LEU A 44 9.31 -9.38 6.69
CA LEU A 44 8.77 -9.07 8.01
C LEU A 44 8.91 -10.25 8.98
N LEU A 45 8.76 -11.46 8.46
CA LEU A 45 8.95 -12.66 9.26
C LEU A 45 10.41 -12.77 9.74
N ARG A 46 11.37 -12.53 8.84
CA ARG A 46 12.79 -12.57 9.20
C ARG A 46 13.15 -11.50 10.21
N GLU A 47 12.53 -10.32 10.12
CA GLU A 47 12.77 -9.21 11.04
C GLU A 47 11.94 -9.33 12.32
N ASN A 48 11.14 -10.39 12.45
CA ASN A 48 10.31 -10.63 13.64
C ASN A 48 9.40 -9.45 13.93
N SER A 49 8.84 -8.86 12.88
CA SER A 49 7.97 -7.70 12.97
C SER A 49 6.56 -8.08 13.38
N ASP A 50 5.87 -7.19 14.07
CA ASP A 50 4.45 -7.35 14.42
C ASP A 50 3.55 -7.40 13.20
N LEU A 51 4.06 -6.98 12.04
CA LEU A 51 3.30 -6.94 10.79
C LEU A 51 3.44 -8.22 9.97
N GLN A 52 4.11 -9.24 10.50
CA GLN A 52 4.43 -10.45 9.74
C GLN A 52 3.22 -11.23 9.27
N ASP A 53 2.08 -11.08 9.93
CA ASP A 53 0.84 -11.78 9.59
C ASP A 53 -0.08 -10.96 8.68
N LYS A 54 0.37 -9.80 8.22
CA LYS A 54 -0.43 -8.94 7.37
C LYS A 54 -0.19 -9.22 5.91
N SER A 55 -1.18 -8.92 5.08
CA SER A 55 -1.06 -9.01 3.63
C SER A 55 -0.63 -7.67 3.06
N PHE A 56 0.13 -7.71 1.98
CA PHE A 56 0.63 -6.49 1.32
C PHE A 56 0.43 -6.59 -0.18
N SER A 57 0.43 -5.45 -0.82
CA SER A 57 0.33 -5.31 -2.27
C SER A 57 1.39 -4.38 -2.80
N LEU A 58 1.76 -4.60 -4.04
CA LEU A 58 2.67 -3.73 -4.77
C LEU A 58 1.84 -2.85 -5.70
N ILE A 59 1.94 -1.55 -5.50
CA ILE A 59 1.26 -0.57 -6.35
C ILE A 59 2.29 0.11 -7.21
N LYS A 60 2.09 0.01 -8.52
CA LYS A 60 2.93 0.70 -9.49
C LYS A 60 2.19 1.91 -10.01
N LEU A 61 2.87 3.04 -10.02
CA LEU A 61 2.30 4.29 -10.50
C LEU A 61 2.87 4.64 -11.87
N ASN A 62 2.07 5.33 -12.68
CA ASN A 62 2.51 5.82 -13.97
C ASN A 62 3.58 6.89 -13.76
N ASN A 63 4.64 6.85 -14.57
CA ASN A 63 5.69 7.87 -14.60
C ASN A 63 6.49 8.00 -13.30
N ILE A 64 6.35 7.07 -12.37
CA ILE A 64 7.14 7.05 -11.15
C ILE A 64 7.82 5.69 -11.07
N ALA A 65 9.14 5.70 -10.92
CA ALA A 65 9.91 4.47 -10.89
C ALA A 65 9.76 3.70 -9.59
N ASP A 66 9.51 4.40 -8.49
CA ASP A 66 9.42 3.76 -7.17
C ASP A 66 8.10 3.02 -6.99
N ASP A 67 8.21 1.76 -6.58
CA ASP A 67 7.04 0.96 -6.24
C ASP A 67 6.59 1.26 -4.82
N ILE A 68 5.29 1.15 -4.59
CA ILE A 68 4.71 1.35 -3.28
C ILE A 68 4.25 0.02 -2.73
N ILE A 69 4.75 -0.35 -1.56
CA ILE A 69 4.29 -1.54 -0.85
C ILE A 69 3.26 -1.08 0.17
N ALA A 70 2.03 -1.51 0.01
CA ALA A 70 0.92 -1.05 0.82
C ALA A 70 0.26 -2.19 1.58
N LEU A 71 -0.24 -1.88 2.76
CA LEU A 71 -0.99 -2.83 3.57
C LEU A 71 -2.30 -3.18 2.90
N GLY A 72 -2.61 -4.47 2.83
CA GLY A 72 -3.83 -5.00 2.25
C GLY A 72 -3.55 -5.81 0.99
N SER A 73 -4.46 -6.72 0.66
CA SER A 73 -4.38 -7.46 -0.59
C SER A 73 -4.71 -6.56 -1.77
N ALA A 74 -4.33 -6.99 -2.96
CA ALA A 74 -4.64 -6.24 -4.17
C ALA A 74 -6.14 -6.02 -4.31
N GLN A 75 -6.93 -7.03 -3.97
CA GLN A 75 -8.39 -6.92 -4.04
C GLN A 75 -8.93 -5.90 -3.04
N GLN A 76 -8.39 -5.86 -1.83
CA GLN A 76 -8.80 -4.90 -0.82
C GLN A 76 -8.50 -3.47 -1.27
N ILE A 77 -7.32 -3.25 -1.82
CA ILE A 77 -6.94 -1.93 -2.30
C ILE A 77 -7.80 -1.52 -3.49
N TYR A 78 -8.03 -2.44 -4.42
CA TYR A 78 -8.88 -2.16 -5.56
C TYR A 78 -10.30 -1.81 -5.12
N SER A 79 -10.83 -2.51 -4.12
CA SER A 79 -12.15 -2.19 -3.57
C SER A 79 -12.19 -0.81 -2.96
N THR A 80 -11.13 -0.41 -2.25
CA THR A 80 -11.02 0.92 -1.66
C THR A 80 -11.05 1.99 -2.75
N VAL A 81 -10.32 1.78 -3.85
CA VAL A 81 -10.31 2.70 -4.98
C VAL A 81 -11.73 2.85 -5.55
N ARG A 82 -12.40 1.73 -5.74
CA ARG A 82 -13.76 1.74 -6.29
C ARG A 82 -14.74 2.43 -5.35
N GLU A 83 -14.63 2.18 -4.05
CA GLU A 83 -15.51 2.81 -3.07
C GLU A 83 -15.36 4.33 -3.06
N HIS A 84 -14.15 4.83 -3.18
CA HIS A 84 -13.92 6.26 -3.22
C HIS A 84 -14.57 6.91 -4.44
N LYS A 85 -14.46 6.28 -5.60
CA LYS A 85 -15.12 6.77 -6.80
C LYS A 85 -16.63 6.70 -6.68
N THR A 86 -17.14 5.56 -6.22
CA THR A 86 -18.56 5.33 -6.09
C THR A 86 -19.16 6.20 -4.97
N GLY A 87 -18.47 6.28 -3.84
CA GLY A 87 -18.91 7.10 -2.73
C GLY A 87 -19.04 8.56 -3.10
N LYS A 88 -18.08 9.09 -3.85
CA LYS A 88 -18.14 10.45 -4.33
C LYS A 88 -19.35 10.67 -5.23
N HIS A 89 -19.62 9.71 -6.10
CA HIS A 89 -20.75 9.77 -6.99
C HIS A 89 -22.06 9.74 -6.20
N LEU A 90 -22.15 8.87 -5.20
CA LEU A 90 -23.33 8.74 -4.36
C LEU A 90 -23.60 10.01 -3.54
N LEU A 91 -22.56 10.71 -3.14
CA LEU A 91 -22.73 11.93 -2.36
C LEU A 91 -23.36 13.06 -3.16
N HIS A 92 -23.36 12.96 -4.47
CA HIS A 92 -23.97 13.96 -5.33
C HIS A 92 -25.43 13.66 -5.66
N ASP A 93 -25.88 12.49 -5.29
CA ASP A 93 -27.25 12.09 -5.49
C ASP A 93 -28.12 12.58 -4.33
#